data_3f1dda4a32ea2540f89e8e384d0c222b
#
_entry.id   3f1dda4a32ea2540f89e8e384d0c222b
#
_cell.length_a   1.000
_cell.length_b   1.000
_cell.length_c   1.000
_cell.angle_alpha   90.00
_cell.angle_beta   90.00
_cell.angle_gamma   90.00
#
_symmetry.space_group_name_H-M   'P 1'
#
loop_
_entity.id
_entity.type
_entity.pdbx_description
1 polymer ?
#
loop_
_entity_poly.entity_id
_entity_poly.type
_entity_poly.pdbx_seq_one_letter_code
_entity_poly.pdbx_strand_id
1 'polypeptide(L)'
;MYRTAARATVVVTLLAGAGGVIAQGQAPVPAAGPAATVQATGEAPVLRGSLERIKVFGKSLEGNLLGESASPEVSIYLPQSYAKESGRRYPVVYLLHGYTGTDLGYFGNTGRQLHRIAERVFASGAAREMILVMPNAMNRYGGSMYSNSATTGNWEDYVAEDLVAYMDRNYRTLATRESRGLAGHSMGGYGTMRIAMKRPDVFAAIYALSSCCLNEGTVRPPRGGGPSPAESIRTPEEAQGNRGAQGSLARAAAWAPNPANPPLYLDLPTKNGEVQPAVAVKWAANSPVAMLDQYVSNLKKYKAIALDIGLQDGLITSNRVLVEAMTRFGIAHTFETYEGDHGNRIPQRLEEKVLPFFS
;
A
#
# COMPACT_ATOMS: atom_id res chain seq x y z
N MET A 1 31.19 -38.17 40.22
CA MET A 1 30.90 -39.32 39.34
C MET A 1 30.81 -38.82 37.94
N TYR A 2 31.86 -39.03 37.20
CA TYR A 2 31.99 -38.65 35.74
C TYR A 2 31.29 -39.70 34.89
N ARG A 3 30.48 -39.29 33.91
CA ARG A 3 30.10 -40.13 32.78
C ARG A 3 30.38 -39.38 31.48
N THR A 4 31.41 -39.87 30.81
CA THR A 4 31.85 -39.56 29.47
C THR A 4 30.83 -40.09 28.45
N ALA A 5 30.44 -39.26 27.46
CA ALA A 5 29.70 -39.69 26.27
C ALA A 5 30.61 -39.64 25.06
N ALA A 6 30.67 -40.76 24.36
CA ALA A 6 31.53 -41.02 23.20
C ALA A 6 31.01 -40.33 21.95
N ARG A 7 31.96 -39.81 21.15
CA ARG A 7 31.74 -39.32 19.78
C ARG A 7 31.83 -40.50 18.81
N ALA A 8 30.83 -40.72 17.99
CA ALA A 8 30.87 -41.63 16.86
C ALA A 8 31.28 -40.85 15.58
N THR A 9 32.41 -41.21 15.00
CA THR A 9 32.90 -40.70 13.73
C THR A 9 32.41 -41.69 12.66
N VAL A 10 31.64 -41.16 11.67
CA VAL A 10 31.25 -41.93 10.49
C VAL A 10 32.24 -41.61 9.37
N VAL A 11 32.99 -42.63 8.94
CA VAL A 11 33.88 -42.62 7.77
C VAL A 11 33.07 -43.08 6.57
N VAL A 12 32.93 -42.24 5.54
CA VAL A 12 32.35 -42.62 4.23
C VAL A 12 33.49 -42.93 3.28
N THR A 13 33.56 -44.18 2.85
CA THR A 13 34.52 -44.66 1.86
C THR A 13 33.95 -44.48 0.45
N LEU A 14 34.63 -43.71 -0.38
CA LEU A 14 34.32 -43.56 -1.80
C LEU A 14 34.97 -44.72 -2.58
N LEU A 15 34.14 -45.54 -3.22
CA LEU A 15 34.56 -46.52 -4.22
C LEU A 15 34.46 -45.90 -5.62
N ALA A 16 35.61 -45.76 -6.28
CA ALA A 16 35.69 -45.37 -7.69
C ALA A 16 35.46 -46.62 -8.57
N GLY A 17 34.36 -46.60 -9.34
CA GLY A 17 34.09 -47.59 -10.38
C GLY A 17 34.27 -46.98 -11.77
N ALA A 18 35.26 -47.45 -12.53
CA ALA A 18 35.41 -47.11 -13.93
C ALA A 18 34.43 -47.93 -14.78
N GLY A 19 33.59 -47.27 -15.54
CA GLY A 19 32.64 -47.87 -16.48
C GLY A 19 32.64 -47.13 -17.82
N GLY A 20 32.96 -47.84 -18.91
CA GLY A 20 33.22 -47.31 -20.24
C GLY A 20 32.03 -46.58 -20.87
N VAL A 21 32.37 -45.57 -21.64
CA VAL A 21 31.45 -44.77 -22.45
C VAL A 21 31.19 -45.51 -23.77
N ILE A 22 29.94 -45.95 -23.97
CA ILE A 22 29.42 -46.34 -25.30
C ILE A 22 28.78 -45.12 -25.90
N ALA A 23 29.35 -44.59 -26.98
CA ALA A 23 28.79 -43.51 -27.76
C ALA A 23 27.53 -43.99 -28.50
N GLN A 24 26.35 -43.55 -28.12
CA GLN A 24 25.13 -43.65 -28.92
C GLN A 24 24.96 -42.38 -29.76
N GLY A 25 24.91 -42.58 -31.09
CA GLY A 25 24.72 -41.50 -32.06
C GLY A 25 23.39 -40.79 -31.86
N GLN A 26 23.45 -39.49 -31.69
CA GLN A 26 22.26 -38.62 -31.72
C GLN A 26 21.80 -38.42 -33.17
N ALA A 27 20.55 -38.68 -33.41
CA ALA A 27 19.87 -38.31 -34.65
C ALA A 27 19.79 -36.76 -34.76
N PRO A 28 19.86 -36.18 -35.96
CA PRO A 28 19.82 -34.75 -36.15
C PRO A 28 18.44 -34.19 -35.76
N VAL A 29 18.45 -33.19 -34.87
CA VAL A 29 17.29 -32.38 -34.53
C VAL A 29 16.91 -31.55 -35.75
N PRO A 30 15.63 -31.53 -36.19
CA PRO A 30 15.22 -30.68 -37.31
C PRO A 30 15.37 -29.21 -36.92
N ALA A 31 15.93 -28.39 -37.80
CA ALA A 31 16.09 -26.95 -37.63
C ALA A 31 14.71 -26.31 -37.35
N ALA A 32 14.64 -25.56 -36.24
CA ALA A 32 13.48 -24.73 -35.92
C ALA A 32 13.28 -23.72 -37.05
N GLY A 33 12.15 -23.77 -37.71
CA GLY A 33 11.72 -22.74 -38.66
C GLY A 33 11.61 -21.38 -37.98
N PRO A 34 11.64 -20.28 -38.74
CA PRO A 34 11.59 -18.94 -38.17
C PRO A 34 10.31 -18.79 -37.32
N ALA A 35 10.51 -18.40 -36.07
CA ALA A 35 9.38 -18.07 -35.19
C ALA A 35 8.53 -16.99 -35.86
N ALA A 36 7.28 -17.30 -36.14
CA ALA A 36 6.31 -16.33 -36.61
C ALA A 36 6.18 -15.24 -35.54
N THR A 37 6.71 -14.07 -35.81
CA THR A 37 6.45 -12.85 -35.05
C THR A 37 4.98 -12.55 -35.20
N VAL A 38 4.17 -12.92 -34.22
CA VAL A 38 2.80 -12.41 -34.09
C VAL A 38 2.93 -10.93 -33.77
N GLN A 39 2.87 -10.12 -34.80
CA GLN A 39 2.65 -8.68 -34.61
C GLN A 39 1.27 -8.53 -34.02
N ALA A 40 1.22 -8.21 -32.75
CA ALA A 40 -0.02 -7.74 -32.10
C ALA A 40 -0.35 -6.36 -32.67
N THR A 41 -1.00 -6.34 -33.82
CA THR A 41 -1.67 -5.16 -34.36
C THR A 41 -3.05 -5.03 -33.70
N GLY A 42 -3.07 -4.93 -32.36
CA GLY A 42 -4.24 -4.54 -31.63
C GLY A 42 -4.15 -3.05 -31.33
N GLU A 43 -4.97 -2.23 -31.96
CA GLU A 43 -5.23 -0.88 -31.46
C GLU A 43 -5.52 -0.96 -29.97
N ALA A 44 -4.84 -0.10 -29.19
CA ALA A 44 -5.10 -0.04 -27.76
C ALA A 44 -6.60 0.19 -27.54
N PRO A 45 -7.30 -0.63 -26.75
CA PRO A 45 -8.75 -0.52 -26.60
C PRO A 45 -9.11 0.90 -26.19
N VAL A 46 -10.02 1.51 -26.95
CA VAL A 46 -10.50 2.86 -26.70
C VAL A 46 -11.13 2.90 -25.30
N LEU A 47 -10.64 3.81 -24.48
CA LEU A 47 -11.20 4.03 -23.15
C LEU A 47 -12.64 4.54 -23.30
N ARG A 48 -13.59 3.89 -22.68
CA ARG A 48 -15.02 4.27 -22.77
C ARG A 48 -15.44 5.25 -21.69
N GLY A 49 -14.76 5.25 -20.52
CA GLY A 49 -14.85 6.27 -19.48
C GLY A 49 -13.83 7.39 -19.73
N SER A 50 -13.72 8.33 -18.81
CA SER A 50 -12.71 9.38 -18.85
C SER A 50 -11.79 9.34 -17.63
N LEU A 51 -10.54 9.73 -17.85
CA LEU A 51 -9.53 9.87 -16.80
C LEU A 51 -9.09 11.32 -16.75
N GLU A 52 -9.30 11.92 -15.59
CA GLU A 52 -8.88 13.29 -15.28
C GLU A 52 -7.74 13.27 -14.28
N ARG A 53 -6.83 14.23 -14.38
CA ARG A 53 -5.81 14.48 -13.37
C ARG A 53 -5.78 15.95 -13.05
N ILE A 54 -6.18 16.31 -11.84
CA ILE A 54 -6.38 17.67 -11.38
C ILE A 54 -5.65 17.92 -10.08
N LYS A 55 -5.46 19.18 -9.71
CA LYS A 55 -5.00 19.57 -8.37
C LYS A 55 -6.20 19.85 -7.49
N VAL A 56 -6.22 19.24 -6.31
CA VAL A 56 -7.27 19.45 -5.32
C VAL A 56 -6.66 20.08 -4.08
N PHE A 57 -7.06 21.34 -3.82
CA PHE A 57 -6.64 22.04 -2.62
C PHE A 57 -7.25 21.40 -1.37
N GLY A 58 -6.41 21.19 -0.34
CA GLY A 58 -6.82 20.73 0.98
C GLY A 58 -6.30 21.65 2.06
N LYS A 59 -7.23 22.27 2.80
CA LYS A 59 -6.89 23.11 3.95
C LYS A 59 -6.08 22.31 5.00
N SER A 60 -6.35 21.03 5.12
CA SER A 60 -5.66 20.12 6.03
C SER A 60 -4.16 19.98 5.73
N LEU A 61 -3.72 20.32 4.52
CA LEU A 61 -2.31 20.24 4.12
C LEU A 61 -1.58 21.57 4.26
N GLU A 62 -2.28 22.67 4.54
CA GLU A 62 -1.64 23.98 4.69
C GLU A 62 -0.70 24.01 5.90
N GLY A 63 0.36 24.81 5.79
CA GLY A 63 1.29 25.07 6.87
C GLY A 63 2.15 23.89 7.29
N ASN A 64 2.22 22.82 6.48
CA ASN A 64 3.14 21.71 6.76
C ASN A 64 4.59 22.18 6.71
N LEU A 65 5.41 21.69 7.64
CA LEU A 65 6.77 22.19 7.85
C LEU A 65 7.76 21.85 6.72
N LEU A 66 7.45 20.82 5.91
CA LEU A 66 8.23 20.51 4.71
C LEU A 66 8.00 21.51 3.56
N GLY A 67 6.96 22.35 3.64
CA GLY A 67 6.59 23.24 2.53
C GLY A 67 6.06 22.49 1.31
N GLU A 68 5.49 21.31 1.50
CA GLU A 68 4.83 20.57 0.42
C GLU A 68 3.54 21.27 0.00
N SER A 69 3.17 21.09 -1.27
CA SER A 69 1.97 21.72 -1.81
C SER A 69 0.69 21.27 -1.10
N ALA A 70 -0.14 22.23 -0.70
CA ALA A 70 -1.48 21.94 -0.19
C ALA A 70 -2.47 21.56 -1.31
N SER A 71 -2.03 21.49 -2.56
CA SER A 71 -2.83 21.09 -3.72
C SER A 71 -2.17 19.93 -4.46
N PRO A 72 -2.15 18.72 -3.88
CA PRO A 72 -1.61 17.55 -4.57
C PRO A 72 -2.45 17.21 -5.81
N GLU A 73 -1.81 16.55 -6.77
CA GLU A 73 -2.53 15.96 -7.89
C GLU A 73 -3.45 14.83 -7.43
N VAL A 74 -4.58 14.69 -8.11
CA VAL A 74 -5.56 13.63 -7.90
C VAL A 74 -5.97 13.07 -9.26
N SER A 75 -5.81 11.76 -9.47
CA SER A 75 -6.35 11.06 -10.62
C SER A 75 -7.79 10.61 -10.34
N ILE A 76 -8.70 10.89 -11.26
CA ILE A 76 -10.14 10.60 -11.15
C ILE A 76 -10.57 9.86 -12.41
N TYR A 77 -11.07 8.64 -12.24
CA TYR A 77 -11.70 7.90 -13.32
C TYR A 77 -13.22 8.03 -13.21
N LEU A 78 -13.85 8.45 -14.29
CA LEU A 78 -15.29 8.57 -14.46
C LEU A 78 -15.77 7.45 -15.42
N PRO A 79 -16.76 6.63 -15.02
CA PRO A 79 -17.21 5.49 -15.82
C PRO A 79 -17.94 5.92 -17.09
N GLN A 80 -18.11 4.99 -18.02
CA GLN A 80 -18.67 5.26 -19.35
C GLN A 80 -20.03 5.96 -19.32
N SER A 81 -20.94 5.56 -18.43
CA SER A 81 -22.25 6.18 -18.34
C SER A 81 -22.22 7.62 -17.80
N TYR A 82 -21.11 8.03 -17.16
CA TYR A 82 -20.98 9.38 -16.61
C TYR A 82 -21.18 10.47 -17.66
N ALA A 83 -20.65 10.31 -18.87
CA ALA A 83 -20.86 11.25 -19.96
C ALA A 83 -22.25 11.16 -20.61
N LYS A 84 -22.92 10.01 -20.51
CA LYS A 84 -24.18 9.73 -21.21
C LYS A 84 -25.42 10.00 -20.35
N GLU A 85 -25.33 9.74 -19.05
CA GLU A 85 -26.45 9.78 -18.11
C GLU A 85 -26.28 10.97 -17.14
N SER A 86 -26.62 12.18 -17.58
CA SER A 86 -26.37 13.42 -16.84
C SER A 86 -27.06 13.49 -15.47
N GLY A 87 -28.18 12.80 -15.29
CA GLY A 87 -28.92 12.73 -14.01
C GLY A 87 -28.43 11.65 -13.05
N ARG A 88 -27.56 10.75 -13.49
CA ARG A 88 -27.09 9.63 -12.65
C ARG A 88 -25.99 10.06 -11.70
N ARG A 89 -26.07 9.59 -10.45
CA ARG A 89 -25.03 9.73 -9.43
C ARG A 89 -24.36 8.38 -9.14
N TYR A 90 -23.11 8.43 -8.69
CA TYR A 90 -22.24 7.24 -8.61
C TYR A 90 -21.68 7.07 -7.19
N PRO A 91 -21.52 5.82 -6.72
CA PRO A 91 -20.67 5.54 -5.57
C PRO A 91 -19.23 5.92 -5.90
N VAL A 92 -18.43 6.17 -4.85
CA VAL A 92 -17.03 6.59 -5.00
C VAL A 92 -16.12 5.66 -4.20
N VAL A 93 -15.05 5.20 -4.83
CA VAL A 93 -13.97 4.48 -4.15
C VAL A 93 -12.70 5.30 -4.18
N TYR A 94 -12.21 5.65 -3.00
CA TYR A 94 -10.92 6.31 -2.78
C TYR A 94 -9.84 5.25 -2.66
N LEU A 95 -8.78 5.38 -3.46
CA LEU A 95 -7.70 4.41 -3.57
C LEU A 95 -6.39 5.07 -3.14
N LEU A 96 -5.68 4.44 -2.22
CA LEU A 96 -4.45 4.95 -1.64
C LEU A 96 -3.24 4.16 -2.17
N HIS A 97 -2.30 4.86 -2.81
CA HIS A 97 -1.11 4.21 -3.38
C HIS A 97 -0.08 3.80 -2.31
N GLY A 98 0.82 2.89 -2.67
CA GLY A 98 1.91 2.42 -1.82
C GLY A 98 3.05 3.43 -1.69
N TYR A 99 3.99 3.14 -0.78
CA TYR A 99 5.19 3.94 -0.55
C TYR A 99 6.02 4.06 -1.84
N THR A 100 6.57 5.24 -2.10
CA THR A 100 7.24 5.65 -3.35
C THR A 100 6.37 5.55 -4.62
N GLY A 101 5.10 5.21 -4.45
CA GLY A 101 4.12 5.23 -5.53
C GLY A 101 3.52 6.61 -5.76
N THR A 102 2.75 6.73 -6.83
CA THR A 102 1.95 7.90 -7.17
C THR A 102 0.60 7.46 -7.73
N ASP A 103 -0.32 8.38 -7.90
CA ASP A 103 -1.57 8.18 -8.63
C ASP A 103 -1.33 7.63 -10.05
N LEU A 104 -0.28 8.10 -10.73
CA LEU A 104 0.10 7.63 -12.07
C LEU A 104 0.61 6.17 -12.08
N GLY A 105 1.14 5.66 -10.96
CA GLY A 105 1.50 4.25 -10.83
C GLY A 105 0.29 3.30 -10.96
N TYR A 106 -0.92 3.80 -10.76
CA TYR A 106 -2.17 3.07 -10.94
C TYR A 106 -2.87 3.43 -12.26
N PHE A 107 -2.94 4.71 -12.60
CA PHE A 107 -3.69 5.20 -13.75
C PHE A 107 -2.81 5.48 -14.98
N GLY A 108 -1.49 5.54 -14.82
CA GLY A 108 -0.58 5.80 -15.95
C GLY A 108 -0.53 4.67 -16.99
N ASN A 109 -0.08 4.99 -18.19
CA ASN A 109 -0.02 4.04 -19.30
C ASN A 109 0.96 2.87 -19.08
N THR A 110 1.99 3.07 -18.28
CA THR A 110 3.00 2.06 -17.93
C THR A 110 2.77 1.41 -16.57
N GLY A 111 1.76 1.91 -15.80
CA GLY A 111 1.43 1.43 -14.46
C GLY A 111 0.45 0.26 -14.47
N ARG A 112 -0.33 0.14 -13.40
CA ARG A 112 -1.34 -0.92 -13.23
C ARG A 112 -2.55 -0.78 -14.15
N GLN A 113 -2.71 0.36 -14.81
CA GLN A 113 -3.78 0.68 -15.76
C GLN A 113 -5.19 0.45 -15.16
N LEU A 114 -5.39 0.91 -13.94
CA LEU A 114 -6.63 0.69 -13.18
C LEU A 114 -7.89 1.12 -13.94
N HIS A 115 -7.82 2.17 -14.74
CA HIS A 115 -8.91 2.62 -15.59
C HIS A 115 -9.35 1.53 -16.59
N ARG A 116 -8.41 0.78 -17.18
CA ARG A 116 -8.72 -0.35 -18.09
C ARG A 116 -9.25 -1.56 -17.35
N ILE A 117 -8.76 -1.80 -16.13
CA ILE A 117 -9.31 -2.83 -15.25
C ILE A 117 -10.77 -2.50 -14.94
N ALA A 118 -11.05 -1.27 -14.53
CA ALA A 118 -12.39 -0.81 -14.22
C ALA A 118 -13.34 -0.95 -15.44
N GLU A 119 -12.88 -0.58 -16.65
CA GLU A 119 -13.64 -0.80 -17.89
C GLU A 119 -14.07 -2.25 -18.08
N ARG A 120 -13.15 -3.21 -17.91
CA ARG A 120 -13.47 -4.63 -18.07
C ARG A 120 -14.45 -5.12 -17.00
N VAL A 121 -14.20 -4.74 -15.75
CA VAL A 121 -15.04 -5.16 -14.62
C VAL A 121 -16.45 -4.61 -14.73
N PHE A 122 -16.62 -3.36 -15.14
CA PHE A 122 -17.95 -2.76 -15.33
C PHE A 122 -18.65 -3.32 -16.55
N ALA A 123 -17.92 -3.53 -17.66
CA ALA A 123 -18.50 -4.10 -18.89
C ALA A 123 -18.94 -5.55 -18.72
N SER A 124 -18.26 -6.34 -17.87
CA SER A 124 -18.65 -7.72 -17.56
C SER A 124 -19.82 -7.83 -16.57
N GLY A 125 -20.20 -6.72 -15.91
CA GLY A 125 -21.20 -6.73 -14.84
C GLY A 125 -20.69 -7.29 -13.51
N ALA A 126 -19.38 -7.56 -13.37
CA ALA A 126 -18.78 -8.04 -12.10
C ALA A 126 -18.81 -6.98 -11.01
N ALA A 127 -18.87 -5.70 -11.38
CA ALA A 127 -19.15 -4.60 -10.47
C ALA A 127 -20.02 -3.54 -11.14
N ARG A 128 -20.74 -2.79 -10.33
CA ARG A 128 -21.45 -1.58 -10.78
C ARG A 128 -20.47 -0.48 -11.08
N GLU A 129 -20.83 0.41 -12.01
CA GLU A 129 -20.05 1.59 -12.30
C GLU A 129 -19.91 2.48 -11.07
N MET A 130 -18.68 2.90 -10.78
CA MET A 130 -18.31 3.80 -9.69
C MET A 130 -17.22 4.78 -10.14
N ILE A 131 -17.13 5.90 -9.45
CA ILE A 131 -16.02 6.85 -9.60
C ILE A 131 -14.83 6.31 -8.79
N LEU A 132 -13.62 6.33 -9.38
CA LEU A 132 -12.38 5.96 -8.69
C LEU A 132 -11.53 7.20 -8.52
N VAL A 133 -11.06 7.45 -7.30
CA VAL A 133 -10.30 8.64 -6.92
C VAL A 133 -9.00 8.24 -6.26
N MET A 134 -7.87 8.76 -6.73
CA MET A 134 -6.56 8.48 -6.15
C MET A 134 -5.77 9.77 -5.95
N PRO A 135 -5.57 10.24 -4.70
CA PRO A 135 -4.68 11.34 -4.41
C PRO A 135 -3.21 10.91 -4.52
N ASN A 136 -2.36 11.82 -4.98
CA ASN A 136 -0.92 11.65 -4.95
C ASN A 136 -0.37 12.10 -3.59
N ALA A 137 -0.09 11.15 -2.72
CA ALA A 137 0.44 11.38 -1.37
C ALA A 137 1.97 11.26 -1.30
N MET A 138 2.66 11.38 -2.45
CA MET A 138 4.11 11.44 -2.52
C MET A 138 4.62 12.76 -1.92
N ASN A 139 5.74 12.70 -1.21
CA ASN A 139 6.46 13.84 -0.67
C ASN A 139 7.98 13.60 -0.72
N ARG A 140 8.78 14.53 -0.20
CA ARG A 140 10.26 14.44 -0.18
C ARG A 140 10.78 13.21 0.55
N TYR A 141 10.02 12.65 1.49
CA TYR A 141 10.37 11.41 2.20
C TYR A 141 9.80 10.15 1.54
N GLY A 142 9.17 10.26 0.36
CA GLY A 142 8.66 9.12 -0.41
C GLY A 142 7.22 8.71 -0.10
N GLY A 143 6.53 9.44 0.79
CA GLY A 143 5.12 9.21 1.09
C GLY A 143 4.70 9.76 2.45
N SER A 144 3.44 10.15 2.54
CA SER A 144 2.84 10.81 3.72
C SER A 144 2.46 9.87 4.84
N MET A 145 2.55 8.55 4.64
CA MET A 145 1.94 7.52 5.51
C MET A 145 0.44 7.73 5.75
N TYR A 146 -0.23 8.57 4.95
CA TYR A 146 -1.63 8.95 5.14
C TYR A 146 -1.98 9.26 6.60
N SER A 147 -1.07 9.96 7.29
CA SER A 147 -1.19 10.31 8.70
C SER A 147 -1.23 11.82 8.88
N ASN A 148 -1.98 12.30 9.87
CA ASN A 148 -1.91 13.70 10.27
C ASN A 148 -0.56 13.99 10.92
N SER A 149 0.15 14.99 10.40
CA SER A 149 1.48 15.38 10.88
C SER A 149 1.77 16.84 10.62
N ALA A 150 2.33 17.54 11.60
CA ALA A 150 2.82 18.89 11.41
C ALA A 150 3.94 18.96 10.35
N THR A 151 4.71 17.89 10.17
CA THR A 151 5.81 17.84 9.20
C THR A 151 5.31 17.68 7.77
N THR A 152 4.38 16.77 7.51
CA THR A 152 3.95 16.41 6.14
C THR A 152 2.54 16.86 5.77
N GLY A 153 1.81 17.50 6.67
CA GLY A 153 0.40 17.87 6.53
C GLY A 153 -0.56 16.80 7.08
N ASN A 154 -1.82 17.17 7.27
CA ASN A 154 -2.85 16.32 7.86
C ASN A 154 -3.52 15.46 6.78
N TRP A 155 -2.84 14.41 6.33
CA TRP A 155 -3.28 13.56 5.23
C TRP A 155 -4.50 12.69 5.55
N GLU A 156 -4.75 12.35 6.81
CA GLU A 156 -5.99 11.68 7.21
C GLU A 156 -7.20 12.57 6.93
N ASP A 157 -7.11 13.84 7.36
CA ASP A 157 -8.19 14.83 7.19
C ASP A 157 -8.32 15.23 5.72
N TYR A 158 -7.19 15.35 5.00
CA TYR A 158 -7.22 15.60 3.57
C TYR A 158 -8.03 14.55 2.82
N VAL A 159 -7.75 13.26 3.06
CA VAL A 159 -8.47 12.17 2.39
C VAL A 159 -9.93 12.10 2.82
N ALA A 160 -10.20 12.22 4.12
CA ALA A 160 -11.53 11.98 4.68
C ALA A 160 -12.45 13.21 4.70
N GLU A 161 -11.90 14.41 4.57
CA GLU A 161 -12.67 15.65 4.61
C GLU A 161 -12.51 16.47 3.33
N ASP A 162 -11.33 17.02 3.07
CA ASP A 162 -11.11 17.96 1.96
C ASP A 162 -11.41 17.31 0.60
N LEU A 163 -10.86 16.13 0.35
CA LEU A 163 -11.03 15.43 -0.91
C LEU A 163 -12.46 14.91 -1.09
N VAL A 164 -13.08 14.36 -0.04
CA VAL A 164 -14.48 13.93 -0.06
C VAL A 164 -15.39 15.09 -0.35
N ALA A 165 -15.21 16.20 0.36
CA ALA A 165 -16.03 17.41 0.15
C ALA A 165 -15.83 18.01 -1.26
N TYR A 166 -14.60 17.96 -1.80
CA TYR A 166 -14.33 18.39 -3.16
C TYR A 166 -15.06 17.51 -4.19
N MET A 167 -14.99 16.18 -4.04
CA MET A 167 -15.65 15.25 -4.94
C MET A 167 -17.17 15.43 -4.92
N ASP A 168 -17.76 15.55 -3.75
CA ASP A 168 -19.21 15.71 -3.61
C ASP A 168 -19.73 17.03 -4.20
N ARG A 169 -18.93 18.10 -4.16
CA ARG A 169 -19.30 19.41 -4.76
C ARG A 169 -19.15 19.45 -6.27
N ASN A 170 -18.14 18.77 -6.82
CA ASN A 170 -17.74 18.96 -8.21
C ASN A 170 -18.13 17.81 -9.12
N TYR A 171 -18.47 16.64 -8.56
CA TYR A 171 -18.82 15.43 -9.33
C TYR A 171 -20.19 14.88 -8.90
N ARG A 172 -20.79 14.09 -9.78
CA ARG A 172 -22.08 13.43 -9.49
C ARG A 172 -21.88 12.19 -8.63
N THR A 173 -21.50 12.42 -7.40
CA THR A 173 -21.36 11.39 -6.37
C THR A 173 -22.71 11.12 -5.68
N LEU A 174 -22.87 9.91 -5.17
CA LEU A 174 -23.83 9.63 -4.09
C LEU A 174 -23.17 10.10 -2.79
N ALA A 175 -23.48 11.33 -2.38
CA ALA A 175 -22.80 12.04 -1.29
C ALA A 175 -23.21 11.52 0.12
N THR A 176 -23.22 10.20 0.29
CA THR A 176 -23.53 9.53 1.56
C THR A 176 -22.42 8.55 1.94
N ARG A 177 -22.25 8.32 3.22
CA ARG A 177 -21.31 7.35 3.77
C ARG A 177 -21.45 5.97 3.11
N GLU A 178 -22.70 5.53 2.94
CA GLU A 178 -23.08 4.22 2.40
C GLU A 178 -22.58 3.96 1.00
N SER A 179 -22.25 5.01 0.27
CA SER A 179 -21.79 4.96 -1.12
C SER A 179 -20.31 5.31 -1.28
N ARG A 180 -19.55 5.38 -0.15
CA ARG A 180 -18.12 5.64 -0.16
C ARG A 180 -17.34 4.43 0.32
N GLY A 181 -16.35 4.01 -0.49
CA GLY A 181 -15.36 3.00 -0.19
C GLY A 181 -13.98 3.61 -0.04
N LEU A 182 -13.13 2.98 0.78
CA LEU A 182 -11.71 3.30 0.91
C LEU A 182 -10.88 2.05 0.73
N ALA A 183 -9.90 2.08 -0.17
CA ALA A 183 -8.97 0.98 -0.37
C ALA A 183 -7.54 1.48 -0.55
N GLY A 184 -6.56 0.60 -0.31
CA GLY A 184 -5.18 0.97 -0.54
C GLY A 184 -4.22 -0.21 -0.46
N HIS A 185 -3.07 -0.04 -1.10
CA HIS A 185 -2.01 -1.04 -1.16
C HIS A 185 -0.80 -0.59 -0.34
N SER A 186 -0.21 -1.50 0.42
CA SER A 186 1.04 -1.26 1.17
C SER A 186 0.90 -0.08 2.16
N MET A 187 1.60 1.04 1.95
CA MET A 187 1.39 2.30 2.69
C MET A 187 -0.07 2.76 2.60
N GLY A 188 -0.71 2.60 1.44
CA GLY A 188 -2.14 2.90 1.27
C GLY A 188 -3.03 1.94 2.07
N GLY A 189 -2.65 0.67 2.22
CA GLY A 189 -3.34 -0.29 3.08
C GLY A 189 -3.25 0.09 4.56
N TYR A 190 -2.08 0.56 5.01
CA TYR A 190 -1.91 1.18 6.32
C TYR A 190 -2.84 2.40 6.47
N GLY A 191 -2.81 3.32 5.50
CA GLY A 191 -3.67 4.50 5.50
C GLY A 191 -5.16 4.15 5.55
N THR A 192 -5.57 3.12 4.81
CA THR A 192 -6.94 2.59 4.82
C THR A 192 -7.35 2.15 6.21
N MET A 193 -6.55 1.33 6.88
CA MET A 193 -6.85 0.87 8.25
C MET A 193 -6.87 2.03 9.25
N ARG A 194 -5.88 2.92 9.17
CA ARG A 194 -5.76 4.06 10.08
C ARG A 194 -6.94 5.03 9.96
N ILE A 195 -7.28 5.44 8.73
CA ILE A 195 -8.40 6.34 8.46
C ILE A 195 -9.72 5.66 8.87
N ALA A 196 -9.89 4.37 8.56
CA ALA A 196 -11.07 3.63 8.94
C ALA A 196 -11.29 3.59 10.46
N MET A 197 -10.24 3.42 11.25
CA MET A 197 -10.33 3.45 12.71
C MET A 197 -10.86 4.81 13.21
N LYS A 198 -10.45 5.90 12.59
CA LYS A 198 -10.76 7.27 13.06
C LYS A 198 -12.00 7.88 12.43
N ARG A 199 -12.34 7.49 11.19
CA ARG A 199 -13.40 8.12 10.39
C ARG A 199 -14.49 7.13 9.95
N PRO A 200 -15.14 6.44 10.88
CA PRO A 200 -16.23 5.51 10.57
C PRO A 200 -17.49 6.22 10.06
N ASP A 201 -17.52 7.55 10.15
CA ASP A 201 -18.56 8.43 9.67
C ASP A 201 -18.49 8.71 8.17
N VAL A 202 -17.34 8.49 7.53
CA VAL A 202 -17.09 8.88 6.14
C VAL A 202 -17.25 7.71 5.16
N PHE A 203 -16.69 6.54 5.49
CA PHE A 203 -16.65 5.36 4.62
C PHE A 203 -17.48 4.22 5.19
N ALA A 204 -18.20 3.50 4.33
CA ALA A 204 -19.00 2.35 4.73
C ALA A 204 -18.29 1.00 4.57
N ALA A 205 -17.36 0.90 3.64
CA ALA A 205 -16.60 -0.31 3.35
C ALA A 205 -15.12 0.01 3.10
N ILE A 206 -14.24 -0.91 3.49
CA ILE A 206 -12.79 -0.73 3.32
C ILE A 206 -12.12 -2.01 2.82
N TYR A 207 -11.08 -1.85 1.98
CA TYR A 207 -10.27 -2.96 1.48
C TYR A 207 -8.77 -2.65 1.61
N ALA A 208 -8.05 -3.40 2.41
CA ALA A 208 -6.62 -3.19 2.66
C ALA A 208 -5.77 -4.29 2.02
N LEU A 209 -4.97 -3.93 0.99
CA LEU A 209 -4.14 -4.86 0.22
C LEU A 209 -2.69 -4.83 0.71
N SER A 210 -2.12 -5.99 1.06
CA SER A 210 -0.70 -6.15 1.42
C SER A 210 -0.18 -5.02 2.32
N SER A 211 -0.91 -4.72 3.39
CA SER A 211 -0.70 -3.50 4.20
C SER A 211 0.64 -3.52 4.91
N CYS A 212 1.38 -2.42 4.83
CA CYS A 212 2.61 -2.25 5.61
C CYS A 212 2.31 -1.71 7.01
N CYS A 213 3.35 -1.69 7.85
CA CYS A 213 3.41 -0.85 9.04
C CYS A 213 2.29 -1.11 10.06
N LEU A 214 1.70 -2.30 10.05
CA LEU A 214 0.56 -2.66 10.89
C LEU A 214 0.96 -2.97 12.34
N ASN A 215 2.20 -3.45 12.56
CA ASN A 215 2.69 -3.85 13.86
C ASN A 215 4.12 -3.32 14.10
N GLU A 216 4.25 -2.03 14.30
CA GLU A 216 5.52 -1.33 14.55
C GLU A 216 5.81 -1.21 16.07
N GLY A 217 5.24 -2.08 16.87
CA GLY A 217 5.30 -2.00 18.35
C GLY A 217 6.69 -2.15 18.97
N THR A 218 7.72 -2.52 18.18
CA THR A 218 9.07 -2.70 18.70
C THR A 218 10.10 -2.09 17.74
N VAL A 219 10.56 -0.90 18.07
CA VAL A 219 11.77 -0.34 17.44
C VAL A 219 12.98 -1.15 17.93
N ARG A 220 13.78 -1.63 17.00
CA ARG A 220 15.01 -2.39 17.29
C ARG A 220 16.23 -1.58 16.86
N PRO A 221 17.37 -1.73 17.56
CA PRO A 221 18.64 -1.21 17.08
C PRO A 221 18.95 -1.71 15.68
N PRO A 222 19.67 -0.95 14.86
CA PRO A 222 20.11 -1.38 13.54
C PRO A 222 20.91 -2.70 13.61
N ARG A 223 20.69 -3.59 12.64
CA ARG A 223 21.46 -4.85 12.55
C ARG A 223 22.94 -4.55 12.37
N GLY A 224 23.78 -5.18 13.19
CA GLY A 224 25.24 -4.96 13.19
C GLY A 224 25.72 -3.83 14.10
N GLY A 225 24.81 -3.15 14.81
CA GLY A 225 25.12 -2.01 15.67
C GLY A 225 25.44 -0.72 14.89
N GLY A 226 25.63 0.37 15.62
CA GLY A 226 25.95 1.66 15.03
C GLY A 226 24.73 2.41 14.46
N PRO A 227 24.95 3.64 13.91
CA PRO A 227 23.87 4.50 13.44
C PRO A 227 23.08 3.89 12.27
N SER A 228 21.77 4.14 12.23
CA SER A 228 20.96 3.80 11.07
C SER A 228 21.27 4.73 9.90
N PRO A 229 21.04 4.30 8.63
CA PRO A 229 21.25 5.17 7.46
C PRO A 229 20.47 6.50 7.55
N ALA A 230 19.32 6.51 8.21
CA ALA A 230 18.52 7.72 8.38
C ALA A 230 19.22 8.76 9.30
N GLU A 231 20.06 8.33 10.22
CA GLU A 231 20.79 9.22 11.13
C GLU A 231 21.89 10.04 10.43
N SER A 232 22.30 9.66 9.22
CA SER A 232 23.26 10.43 8.42
C SER A 232 22.64 11.58 7.63
N ILE A 233 21.32 11.55 7.44
CA ILE A 233 20.58 12.54 6.64
C ILE A 233 20.46 13.85 7.42
N ARG A 234 20.77 14.97 6.77
CA ARG A 234 20.72 16.32 7.36
C ARG A 234 19.67 17.23 6.75
N THR A 235 19.27 16.96 5.49
CA THR A 235 18.25 17.74 4.80
C THR A 235 17.22 16.81 4.12
N PRO A 236 16.00 17.30 3.85
CA PRO A 236 14.99 16.51 3.11
C PRO A 236 15.47 16.10 1.70
N GLU A 237 16.32 16.91 1.07
CA GLU A 237 16.88 16.63 -0.27
C GLU A 237 17.83 15.43 -0.25
N GLU A 238 18.66 15.30 0.80
CA GLU A 238 19.54 14.14 0.99
C GLU A 238 18.79 12.83 1.16
N ALA A 239 17.53 12.89 1.60
CA ALA A 239 16.69 11.70 1.71
C ALA A 239 16.30 11.15 0.34
N GLN A 240 16.20 12.01 -0.68
CA GLN A 240 15.74 11.61 -2.00
C GLN A 240 16.73 10.65 -2.66
N GLY A 241 16.22 9.47 -3.06
CA GLY A 241 17.05 8.42 -3.65
C GLY A 241 17.82 7.56 -2.65
N ASN A 242 17.92 7.94 -1.37
CA ASN A 242 18.52 7.11 -0.32
C ASN A 242 17.50 6.10 0.22
N ARG A 243 17.32 4.98 -0.49
CA ARG A 243 16.34 3.95 -0.14
C ARG A 243 16.51 3.37 1.26
N GLY A 244 17.75 3.34 1.79
CA GLY A 244 18.04 2.83 3.13
C GLY A 244 17.53 3.74 4.25
N ALA A 245 17.54 5.05 4.02
CA ALA A 245 17.11 6.07 4.98
C ALA A 245 15.65 6.47 4.81
N GLN A 246 15.21 6.60 3.58
CA GLN A 246 13.97 7.28 3.19
C GLN A 246 12.73 6.70 3.89
N GLY A 247 12.60 5.37 3.98
CA GLY A 247 11.46 4.74 4.64
C GLY A 247 11.36 5.01 6.15
N SER A 248 12.51 5.15 6.84
CA SER A 248 12.53 5.54 8.25
C SER A 248 12.19 7.01 8.43
N LEU A 249 12.66 7.87 7.54
CA LEU A 249 12.34 9.31 7.56
C LEU A 249 10.85 9.57 7.29
N ALA A 250 10.23 8.86 6.33
CA ALA A 250 8.80 8.99 6.05
C ALA A 250 7.95 8.66 7.29
N ARG A 251 8.25 7.54 7.96
CA ARG A 251 7.56 7.14 9.19
C ARG A 251 7.83 8.11 10.34
N ALA A 252 9.08 8.56 10.50
CA ALA A 252 9.43 9.53 11.52
C ALA A 252 8.72 10.87 11.30
N ALA A 253 8.67 11.37 10.08
CA ALA A 253 7.95 12.58 9.71
C ALA A 253 6.44 12.47 9.99
N ALA A 254 5.86 11.29 9.75
CA ALA A 254 4.45 11.03 9.96
C ALA A 254 4.09 10.79 11.44
N TRP A 255 4.95 10.09 12.21
CA TRP A 255 4.59 9.57 13.54
C TRP A 255 5.34 10.22 14.70
N ALA A 256 6.43 10.89 14.41
CA ALA A 256 7.22 11.63 15.39
C ALA A 256 7.64 13.01 14.86
N PRO A 257 6.67 13.82 14.36
CA PRO A 257 6.98 15.18 13.92
C PRO A 257 7.57 15.99 15.07
N ASN A 258 8.58 16.82 14.76
CA ASN A 258 9.22 17.70 15.71
C ASN A 258 9.50 19.08 15.09
N PRO A 259 8.63 20.07 15.29
CA PRO A 259 8.83 21.43 14.79
C PRO A 259 10.12 22.10 15.28
N ALA A 260 10.66 21.67 16.41
CA ALA A 260 11.88 22.21 16.98
C ALA A 260 13.16 21.62 16.38
N ASN A 261 13.07 20.68 15.43
CA ASN A 261 14.21 20.02 14.80
C ASN A 261 14.31 20.29 13.27
N PRO A 262 14.53 21.57 12.84
CA PRO A 262 14.74 21.89 11.44
C PRO A 262 16.09 21.36 10.95
N PRO A 263 16.28 21.10 9.63
CA PRO A 263 15.28 21.21 8.57
C PRO A 263 14.44 19.95 8.34
N LEU A 264 14.67 18.86 9.09
CA LEU A 264 13.95 17.60 8.92
C LEU A 264 12.58 17.60 9.59
N TYR A 265 12.41 18.37 10.67
CA TYR A 265 11.17 18.48 11.46
C TYR A 265 10.62 17.15 11.96
N LEU A 266 11.51 16.23 12.33
CA LEU A 266 11.18 14.90 12.84
C LEU A 266 12.20 14.42 13.87
N ASP A 267 11.79 13.44 14.67
CA ASP A 267 12.69 12.70 15.55
C ASP A 267 12.81 11.25 15.06
N LEU A 268 14.05 10.77 14.93
CA LEU A 268 14.31 9.39 14.56
C LEU A 268 14.14 8.45 15.76
N PRO A 269 13.70 7.20 15.53
CA PRO A 269 13.53 6.21 16.59
C PRO A 269 14.85 5.67 17.15
N THR A 270 15.98 5.98 16.49
CA THR A 270 17.34 5.67 16.95
C THR A 270 18.23 6.89 16.88
N LYS A 271 19.23 6.94 17.77
CA LYS A 271 20.31 7.95 17.78
C LYS A 271 21.61 7.25 18.14
N ASN A 272 22.64 7.38 17.31
CA ASN A 272 23.90 6.64 17.41
C ASN A 272 23.70 5.12 17.49
N GLY A 273 22.67 4.61 16.81
CA GLY A 273 22.28 3.21 16.85
C GLY A 273 21.48 2.78 18.08
N GLU A 274 21.30 3.65 19.05
CA GLU A 274 20.53 3.36 20.26
C GLU A 274 19.07 3.78 20.11
N VAL A 275 18.14 2.93 20.58
CA VAL A 275 16.70 3.22 20.54
C VAL A 275 16.40 4.43 21.43
N GLN A 276 15.59 5.35 20.90
CA GLN A 276 15.03 6.49 21.61
C GLN A 276 13.64 6.12 22.17
N PRO A 277 13.51 5.78 23.47
CA PRO A 277 12.26 5.22 24.00
C PRO A 277 11.05 6.12 23.77
N ALA A 278 11.17 7.42 23.96
CA ALA A 278 10.08 8.37 23.75
C ALA A 278 9.58 8.41 22.29
N VAL A 279 10.48 8.22 21.33
CA VAL A 279 10.13 8.17 19.90
C VAL A 279 9.55 6.79 19.54
N ALA A 280 10.13 5.72 20.08
CA ALA A 280 9.64 4.36 19.87
C ALA A 280 8.18 4.20 20.33
N VAL A 281 7.80 4.81 21.45
CA VAL A 281 6.40 4.84 21.93
C VAL A 281 5.48 5.55 20.93
N LYS A 282 5.93 6.66 20.32
CA LYS A 282 5.15 7.35 19.26
C LYS A 282 4.94 6.43 18.05
N TRP A 283 5.96 5.69 17.63
CA TRP A 283 5.85 4.74 16.53
C TRP A 283 4.88 3.60 16.85
N ALA A 284 4.98 3.01 18.04
CA ALA A 284 4.06 1.99 18.51
C ALA A 284 2.61 2.50 18.52
N ALA A 285 2.37 3.72 19.03
CA ALA A 285 1.05 4.34 19.09
C ALA A 285 0.42 4.63 17.71
N ASN A 286 1.23 4.65 16.65
CA ASN A 286 0.77 4.82 15.27
C ASN A 286 0.59 3.49 14.52
N SER A 287 0.84 2.35 15.20
CA SER A 287 0.62 1.01 14.65
C SER A 287 -0.85 0.61 14.74
N PRO A 288 -1.52 0.20 13.64
CA PRO A 288 -2.90 -0.26 13.68
C PRO A 288 -3.17 -1.37 14.70
N VAL A 289 -2.23 -2.29 14.92
CA VAL A 289 -2.36 -3.33 15.96
C VAL A 289 -2.46 -2.73 17.36
N ALA A 290 -1.64 -1.72 17.67
CA ALA A 290 -1.67 -1.05 18.97
C ALA A 290 -2.84 -0.06 19.13
N MET A 291 -3.38 0.42 18.01
CA MET A 291 -4.54 1.31 18.01
C MET A 291 -5.86 0.55 18.18
N LEU A 292 -5.90 -0.72 17.81
CA LEU A 292 -7.12 -1.47 17.54
C LEU A 292 -8.12 -1.47 18.69
N ASP A 293 -7.67 -1.67 19.93
CA ASP A 293 -8.51 -1.75 21.13
C ASP A 293 -9.31 -0.45 21.36
N GLN A 294 -8.72 0.71 21.04
CA GLN A 294 -9.36 2.00 21.18
C GLN A 294 -10.43 2.26 20.10
N TYR A 295 -10.36 1.56 18.97
CA TYR A 295 -11.21 1.81 17.79
C TYR A 295 -12.12 0.63 17.42
N VAL A 296 -12.28 -0.37 18.29
CA VAL A 296 -13.17 -1.52 18.09
C VAL A 296 -14.60 -1.08 17.72
N SER A 297 -15.17 -0.14 18.49
CA SER A 297 -16.52 0.37 18.24
C SER A 297 -16.66 1.07 16.88
N ASN A 298 -15.60 1.72 16.40
CA ASN A 298 -15.59 2.38 15.10
C ASN A 298 -15.53 1.36 13.96
N LEU A 299 -14.64 0.37 14.06
CA LEU A 299 -14.53 -0.67 13.04
C LEU A 299 -15.79 -1.54 12.94
N LYS A 300 -16.50 -1.77 14.04
CA LYS A 300 -17.81 -2.47 14.04
C LYS A 300 -18.94 -1.73 13.32
N LYS A 301 -18.76 -0.44 12.98
CA LYS A 301 -19.74 0.34 12.19
C LYS A 301 -19.61 0.10 10.69
N TYR A 302 -18.53 -0.52 10.21
CA TYR A 302 -18.35 -0.78 8.79
C TYR A 302 -19.29 -1.88 8.30
N LYS A 303 -19.86 -1.70 7.11
CA LYS A 303 -20.68 -2.72 6.43
C LYS A 303 -19.83 -3.90 5.98
N ALA A 304 -18.62 -3.61 5.54
CA ALA A 304 -17.67 -4.63 5.10
C ALA A 304 -16.22 -4.14 5.31
N ILE A 305 -15.38 -5.06 5.79
CA ILE A 305 -13.94 -4.90 5.93
C ILE A 305 -13.27 -6.09 5.25
N ALA A 306 -12.39 -5.84 4.30
CA ALA A 306 -11.60 -6.89 3.66
C ALA A 306 -10.11 -6.57 3.73
N LEU A 307 -9.32 -7.61 3.91
CA LEU A 307 -7.87 -7.56 3.84
C LEU A 307 -7.37 -8.71 2.97
N ASP A 308 -6.29 -8.49 2.24
CA ASP A 308 -5.61 -9.58 1.55
C ASP A 308 -4.10 -9.39 1.49
N ILE A 309 -3.36 -10.48 1.25
CA ILE A 309 -1.90 -10.44 1.13
C ILE A 309 -1.36 -11.67 0.41
N GLY A 310 -0.29 -11.50 -0.35
CA GLY A 310 0.45 -12.59 -0.97
C GLY A 310 1.16 -13.49 0.05
N LEU A 311 1.18 -14.80 -0.18
CA LEU A 311 1.87 -15.77 0.68
C LEU A 311 3.39 -15.55 0.71
N GLN A 312 3.98 -15.01 -0.37
CA GLN A 312 5.39 -14.67 -0.48
C GLN A 312 5.71 -13.21 -0.09
N ASP A 313 4.71 -12.46 0.38
CA ASP A 313 4.91 -11.10 0.85
C ASP A 313 5.60 -11.08 2.23
N GLY A 314 6.69 -10.34 2.36
CA GLY A 314 7.41 -10.18 3.62
C GLY A 314 6.59 -9.53 4.76
N LEU A 315 5.44 -8.94 4.44
CA LEU A 315 4.53 -8.29 5.40
C LEU A 315 3.44 -9.24 5.94
N ILE A 316 3.39 -10.50 5.49
CA ILE A 316 2.33 -11.45 5.84
C ILE A 316 2.16 -11.63 7.35
N THR A 317 3.25 -11.67 8.10
CA THR A 317 3.21 -11.85 9.56
C THR A 317 2.47 -10.70 10.25
N SER A 318 2.76 -9.44 9.89
CA SER A 318 2.11 -8.28 10.50
C SER A 318 0.62 -8.18 10.12
N ASN A 319 0.25 -8.60 8.90
CA ASN A 319 -1.15 -8.66 8.47
C ASN A 319 -1.91 -9.74 9.26
N ARG A 320 -1.35 -10.92 9.46
CA ARG A 320 -1.96 -11.97 10.30
C ARG A 320 -2.15 -11.53 11.74
N VAL A 321 -1.17 -10.84 12.34
CA VAL A 321 -1.30 -10.30 13.70
C VAL A 321 -2.48 -9.32 13.82
N LEU A 322 -2.66 -8.44 12.84
CA LEU A 322 -3.82 -7.54 12.84
C LEU A 322 -5.14 -8.32 12.70
N VAL A 323 -5.22 -9.27 11.78
CA VAL A 323 -6.40 -10.10 11.54
C VAL A 323 -6.77 -10.92 12.78
N GLU A 324 -5.80 -11.54 13.45
CA GLU A 324 -6.00 -12.25 14.71
C GLU A 324 -6.53 -11.33 15.81
N ALA A 325 -5.99 -10.11 15.90
CA ALA A 325 -6.48 -9.11 16.85
C ALA A 325 -7.91 -8.67 16.52
N MET A 326 -8.24 -8.42 15.24
CA MET A 326 -9.60 -8.10 14.81
C MET A 326 -10.59 -9.22 15.15
N THR A 327 -10.20 -10.49 14.92
CA THR A 327 -11.01 -11.66 15.27
C THR A 327 -11.26 -11.73 16.78
N ARG A 328 -10.21 -11.53 17.59
CA ARG A 328 -10.31 -11.54 19.06
C ARG A 328 -11.27 -10.46 19.60
N PHE A 329 -11.32 -9.28 18.96
CA PHE A 329 -12.24 -8.22 19.32
C PHE A 329 -13.63 -8.35 18.68
N GLY A 330 -13.90 -9.41 17.93
CA GLY A 330 -15.18 -9.65 17.27
C GLY A 330 -15.51 -8.59 16.21
N ILE A 331 -14.51 -8.09 15.49
CA ILE A 331 -14.67 -7.20 14.34
C ILE A 331 -14.89 -8.07 13.11
N ALA A 332 -16.06 -7.95 12.48
CA ALA A 332 -16.38 -8.69 11.27
C ALA A 332 -15.47 -8.25 10.11
N HIS A 333 -14.78 -9.19 9.49
CA HIS A 333 -13.89 -8.94 8.35
C HIS A 333 -13.71 -10.19 7.50
N THR A 334 -13.24 -10.02 6.28
CA THR A 334 -12.70 -11.09 5.44
C THR A 334 -11.20 -10.95 5.32
N PHE A 335 -10.48 -12.06 5.36
CA PHE A 335 -9.05 -12.10 5.11
C PHE A 335 -8.73 -13.20 4.12
N GLU A 336 -8.03 -12.84 3.05
CA GLU A 336 -7.64 -13.77 1.99
C GLU A 336 -6.13 -13.76 1.78
N THR A 337 -5.54 -14.92 1.59
CA THR A 337 -4.15 -15.05 1.14
C THR A 337 -4.12 -15.67 -0.24
N TYR A 338 -3.14 -15.29 -1.06
CA TYR A 338 -3.00 -15.76 -2.43
C TYR A 338 -1.53 -16.02 -2.79
N GLU A 339 -1.29 -16.85 -3.82
CA GLU A 339 0.03 -17.05 -4.36
C GLU A 339 0.53 -15.76 -5.04
N GLY A 340 1.54 -15.13 -4.44
CA GLY A 340 2.11 -13.88 -4.93
C GLY A 340 2.96 -13.16 -3.88
N ASP A 341 3.73 -12.18 -4.35
CA ASP A 341 4.55 -11.28 -3.54
C ASP A 341 3.82 -9.96 -3.26
N HIS A 342 4.57 -8.97 -2.78
CA HIS A 342 4.04 -7.66 -2.38
C HIS A 342 3.33 -6.88 -3.49
N GLY A 343 3.59 -7.18 -4.77
CA GLY A 343 3.11 -6.33 -5.87
C GLY A 343 2.60 -7.03 -7.11
N ASN A 344 3.05 -8.27 -7.36
CA ASN A 344 2.86 -8.94 -8.65
C ASN A 344 1.41 -9.29 -8.99
N ARG A 345 0.53 -9.40 -7.98
CA ARG A 345 -0.89 -9.73 -8.17
C ARG A 345 -1.84 -8.54 -7.98
N ILE A 346 -1.36 -7.37 -7.68
CA ILE A 346 -2.23 -6.21 -7.38
C ILE A 346 -3.20 -5.88 -8.52
N PRO A 347 -2.81 -5.87 -9.83
CA PRO A 347 -3.78 -5.68 -10.90
C PRO A 347 -4.90 -6.72 -10.91
N GLN A 348 -4.55 -8.00 -10.72
CA GLN A 348 -5.52 -9.09 -10.65
C GLN A 348 -6.43 -8.94 -9.42
N ARG A 349 -5.88 -8.57 -8.25
CA ARG A 349 -6.69 -8.34 -7.03
C ARG A 349 -7.66 -7.18 -7.21
N LEU A 350 -7.23 -6.09 -7.86
CA LEU A 350 -8.11 -4.96 -8.20
C LEU A 350 -9.29 -5.42 -9.08
N GLU A 351 -9.03 -6.25 -10.09
CA GLU A 351 -10.02 -6.76 -11.04
C GLU A 351 -11.00 -7.75 -10.40
N GLU A 352 -10.47 -8.76 -9.72
CA GLU A 352 -11.25 -9.92 -9.27
C GLU A 352 -11.90 -9.73 -7.89
N LYS A 353 -11.34 -8.85 -7.06
CA LYS A 353 -11.73 -8.72 -5.65
C LYS A 353 -12.12 -7.30 -5.24
N VAL A 354 -11.23 -6.33 -5.44
CA VAL A 354 -11.42 -4.99 -4.89
C VAL A 354 -12.61 -4.27 -5.52
N LEU A 355 -12.66 -4.18 -6.85
CA LEU A 355 -13.78 -3.50 -7.53
C LEU A 355 -15.11 -4.23 -7.30
N PRO A 356 -15.22 -5.57 -7.39
CA PRO A 356 -16.45 -6.30 -7.04
C PRO A 356 -16.88 -6.12 -5.57
N PHE A 357 -15.95 -6.02 -4.63
CA PHE A 357 -16.25 -5.82 -3.21
C PHE A 357 -17.02 -4.51 -2.93
N PHE A 358 -16.78 -3.44 -3.68
CA PHE A 358 -17.45 -2.15 -3.53
C PHE A 358 -18.75 -2.03 -4.34
N SER A 359 -19.18 -3.06 -5.01
CA SER A 359 -20.41 -3.08 -5.82
C SER A 359 -21.68 -3.42 -4.95
#